data_70dd0147006319fd1c1b25186d67e809
#
_entry.id   70dd0147006319fd1c1b25186d67e809
#
_cell.length_a   1.000
_cell.length_b   1.000
_cell.length_c   1.000
_cell.angle_alpha   90.00
_cell.angle_beta   90.00
_cell.angle_gamma   90.00
#
_symmetry.space_group_name_H-M   'P 1'
#
loop_
_entity.id
_entity.type
_entity.pdbx_description
1 polymer ?
#
loop_
_entity_poly.entity_id
_entity_poly.type
_entity_poly.pdbx_seq_one_letter_code
_entity_poly.pdbx_strand_id
1 'polypeptide(L)'
;EVEDEHIQQLLHLDNPDNQQIKPGMRFTVETLDNERRRISSLLTNDGYFRFHKDFIQFSADTIAGQKDIALTLHLMKYKANSNAPEVDHTRYEIRNINYLSNDSDRIHLRHQVLLNATALREGRPYSAAALQRTYNNFARLQAVKYTNISFSEVPDSNQVTENGMEIDSISRQMDCNIQISTNKPSTIAFQPEGTNTAGDLGAAA
;
A
#
# COMPACT_ATOMS: atom_id res chain seq x y z
N GLU A 1 -19.22 16.82 -2.90
CA GLU A 1 -20.20 16.21 -1.99
C GLU A 1 -19.67 14.82 -1.67
N VAL A 2 -19.47 14.51 -0.40
CA VAL A 2 -18.89 13.23 0.07
C VAL A 2 -19.96 12.58 0.93
N GLU A 3 -20.48 11.42 0.54
CA GLU A 3 -21.56 10.74 1.27
C GLU A 3 -21.02 9.85 2.41
N ASP A 4 -19.78 9.36 2.29
CA ASP A 4 -19.13 8.49 3.28
C ASP A 4 -18.69 9.28 4.52
N GLU A 5 -19.29 8.97 5.69
CA GLU A 5 -19.02 9.67 6.96
C GLU A 5 -17.56 9.50 7.41
N HIS A 6 -16.96 8.34 7.20
CA HIS A 6 -15.58 8.11 7.60
C HIS A 6 -14.61 8.94 6.75
N ILE A 7 -14.85 9.01 5.45
CA ILE A 7 -14.06 9.86 4.54
C ILE A 7 -14.25 11.35 4.91
N GLN A 8 -15.48 11.76 5.22
CA GLN A 8 -15.72 13.12 5.70
C GLN A 8 -14.92 13.44 6.96
N GLN A 9 -14.93 12.55 7.95
CA GLN A 9 -14.17 12.71 9.18
C GLN A 9 -12.66 12.79 8.92
N LEU A 10 -12.12 11.92 8.06
CA LEU A 10 -10.71 11.97 7.68
C LEU A 10 -10.32 13.29 7.02
N LEU A 11 -11.16 13.81 6.12
CA LEU A 11 -10.91 15.08 5.45
C LEU A 11 -11.04 16.27 6.41
N HIS A 12 -11.90 16.19 7.44
CA HIS A 12 -12.04 17.20 8.48
C HIS A 12 -10.90 17.18 9.50
N LEU A 13 -10.40 15.99 9.86
CA LEU A 13 -9.30 15.83 10.81
C LEU A 13 -7.93 16.16 10.21
N ASP A 14 -7.83 16.18 8.87
CA ASP A 14 -6.60 16.56 8.21
C ASP A 14 -6.30 18.05 8.43
N ASN A 15 -5.02 18.34 8.67
CA ASN A 15 -4.59 19.70 8.94
C ASN A 15 -4.93 20.62 7.75
N PRO A 16 -5.69 21.71 7.95
CA PRO A 16 -6.01 22.69 6.92
C PRO A 16 -4.78 23.25 6.19
N ASP A 17 -3.62 23.27 6.86
CA ASP A 17 -2.37 23.72 6.25
C ASP A 17 -1.87 22.81 5.13
N ASN A 18 -2.27 21.54 5.13
CA ASN A 18 -1.94 20.57 4.10
C ASN A 18 -2.78 20.73 2.82
N GLN A 19 -3.92 21.41 2.93
CA GLN A 19 -4.82 21.62 1.80
C GLN A 19 -4.17 22.51 0.75
N GLN A 20 -4.20 22.05 -0.51
CA GLN A 20 -3.63 22.79 -1.65
C GLN A 20 -4.57 23.87 -2.16
N ILE A 21 -5.86 23.79 -1.79
CA ILE A 21 -6.90 24.74 -2.19
C ILE A 21 -7.43 25.41 -0.94
N LYS A 22 -7.28 26.73 -0.89
CA LYS A 22 -7.75 27.55 0.25
C LYS A 22 -8.75 28.60 -0.25
N PRO A 23 -9.72 29.01 0.59
CA PRO A 23 -10.64 30.08 0.23
C PRO A 23 -9.91 31.35 -0.20
N GLY A 24 -10.38 31.99 -1.26
CA GLY A 24 -9.83 33.24 -1.78
C GLY A 24 -8.56 33.10 -2.63
N MET A 25 -8.03 31.89 -2.82
CA MET A 25 -6.87 31.70 -3.73
C MET A 25 -7.31 31.43 -5.17
N ARG A 26 -6.45 31.77 -6.12
CA ARG A 26 -6.62 31.33 -7.50
C ARG A 26 -6.24 29.84 -7.60
N PHE A 27 -7.10 29.05 -8.19
CA PHE A 27 -6.79 27.64 -8.47
C PHE A 27 -6.40 27.46 -9.93
N THR A 28 -5.54 26.49 -10.17
CA THR A 28 -5.08 26.02 -11.49
C THR A 28 -5.37 24.54 -11.63
N VAL A 29 -5.30 24.01 -12.84
CA VAL A 29 -5.41 22.55 -13.06
C VAL A 29 -4.37 21.80 -12.22
N GLU A 30 -3.17 22.36 -12.08
CA GLU A 30 -2.11 21.77 -11.28
C GLU A 30 -2.46 21.73 -9.78
N THR A 31 -3.00 22.81 -9.22
CA THR A 31 -3.42 22.84 -7.80
C THR A 31 -4.56 21.86 -7.54
N LEU A 32 -5.51 21.71 -8.48
CA LEU A 32 -6.58 20.72 -8.38
C LEU A 32 -6.05 19.29 -8.44
N ASP A 33 -5.08 18.99 -9.33
CA ASP A 33 -4.48 17.66 -9.42
C ASP A 33 -3.62 17.33 -8.19
N ASN A 34 -2.91 18.32 -7.65
CA ASN A 34 -2.16 18.16 -6.40
C ASN A 34 -3.09 17.86 -5.21
N GLU A 35 -4.24 18.53 -5.14
CA GLU A 35 -5.25 18.24 -4.11
C GLU A 35 -5.86 16.86 -4.26
N ARG A 36 -6.17 16.42 -5.50
CA ARG A 36 -6.58 15.03 -5.78
C ARG A 36 -5.55 14.01 -5.30
N ARG A 37 -4.26 14.26 -5.56
CA ARG A 37 -3.18 13.38 -5.11
C ARG A 37 -3.07 13.35 -3.59
N ARG A 38 -3.20 14.50 -2.94
CA ARG A 38 -3.17 14.61 -1.47
C ARG A 38 -4.30 13.79 -0.85
N ILE A 39 -5.53 14.00 -1.28
CA ILE A 39 -6.71 13.26 -0.79
C ILE A 39 -6.58 11.77 -1.09
N SER A 40 -6.18 11.40 -2.29
CA SER A 40 -5.96 10.00 -2.66
C SER A 40 -4.90 9.34 -1.77
N SER A 41 -3.80 10.04 -1.47
CA SER A 41 -2.77 9.55 -0.57
C SER A 41 -3.28 9.40 0.87
N LEU A 42 -4.09 10.32 1.35
CA LEU A 42 -4.70 10.25 2.67
C LEU A 42 -5.57 8.98 2.79
N LEU A 43 -6.48 8.79 1.84
CA LEU A 43 -7.40 7.65 1.84
C LEU A 43 -6.69 6.31 1.64
N THR A 44 -5.74 6.21 0.70
CA THR A 44 -4.98 4.98 0.50
C THR A 44 -4.06 4.63 1.67
N ASN A 45 -3.74 5.58 2.53
CA ASN A 45 -3.00 5.33 3.77
C ASN A 45 -3.90 4.94 4.95
N ASP A 46 -5.21 5.13 4.82
CA ASP A 46 -6.20 4.74 5.84
C ASP A 46 -7.04 3.51 5.45
N GLY A 47 -6.57 2.71 4.54
CA GLY A 47 -7.20 1.42 4.23
C GLY A 47 -7.96 1.36 2.90
N TYR A 48 -8.18 2.46 2.21
CA TYR A 48 -8.92 2.46 0.94
C TYR A 48 -8.02 1.97 -0.21
N PHE A 49 -7.70 0.68 -0.21
CA PHE A 49 -6.76 0.04 -1.13
C PHE A 49 -7.06 0.28 -2.62
N ARG A 50 -8.34 0.30 -3.00
CA ARG A 50 -8.78 0.49 -4.39
C ARG A 50 -9.04 1.93 -4.77
N PHE A 51 -8.77 2.87 -3.85
CA PHE A 51 -9.01 4.28 -4.11
C PHE A 51 -7.97 4.86 -5.08
N HIS A 52 -8.44 5.68 -6.02
CA HIS A 52 -7.58 6.39 -6.96
C HIS A 52 -8.02 7.84 -7.12
N LYS A 53 -7.09 8.74 -7.46
CA LYS A 53 -7.36 10.17 -7.62
C LYS A 53 -8.48 10.50 -8.62
N ASP A 54 -8.73 9.60 -9.58
CA ASP A 54 -9.75 9.82 -10.62
C ASP A 54 -11.19 9.73 -10.09
N PHE A 55 -11.37 9.18 -8.88
CA PHE A 55 -12.66 9.24 -8.17
C PHE A 55 -12.96 10.63 -7.60
N ILE A 56 -12.00 11.56 -7.63
CA ILE A 56 -12.18 12.92 -7.14
C ILE A 56 -12.41 13.85 -8.33
N GLN A 57 -13.56 14.48 -8.34
CA GLN A 57 -13.92 15.48 -9.36
C GLN A 57 -14.18 16.83 -8.68
N PHE A 58 -13.91 17.90 -9.41
CA PHE A 58 -14.23 19.25 -8.98
C PHE A 58 -15.20 19.86 -9.98
N SER A 59 -16.30 20.44 -9.48
CA SER A 59 -17.15 21.34 -10.24
C SER A 59 -16.89 22.79 -9.81
N ALA A 60 -16.90 23.68 -10.78
CA ALA A 60 -16.66 25.10 -10.56
C ALA A 60 -17.86 25.89 -11.07
N ASP A 61 -18.60 26.50 -10.16
CA ASP A 61 -19.78 27.30 -10.47
C ASP A 61 -19.45 28.78 -10.37
N THR A 62 -19.80 29.51 -11.44
CA THR A 62 -19.67 30.96 -11.50
C THR A 62 -20.95 31.60 -10.97
N ILE A 63 -20.82 32.43 -9.95
CA ILE A 63 -21.93 33.22 -9.41
C ILE A 63 -22.08 34.50 -10.23
N ALA A 64 -23.25 34.68 -10.87
CA ALA A 64 -23.50 35.85 -11.69
C ALA A 64 -23.30 37.15 -10.89
N GLY A 65 -22.45 38.03 -11.41
CA GLY A 65 -22.14 39.34 -10.76
C GLY A 65 -21.03 39.30 -9.72
N GLN A 66 -20.46 38.14 -9.42
CA GLN A 66 -19.28 37.99 -8.55
C GLN A 66 -18.05 37.52 -9.33
N LYS A 67 -16.86 37.91 -8.86
CA LYS A 67 -15.58 37.44 -9.43
C LYS A 67 -15.14 36.12 -8.79
N ASP A 68 -15.87 35.64 -7.79
CA ASP A 68 -15.56 34.44 -7.04
C ASP A 68 -16.22 33.22 -7.69
N ILE A 69 -15.55 32.10 -7.61
CA ILE A 69 -16.01 30.80 -8.15
C ILE A 69 -16.22 29.88 -6.94
N ALA A 70 -17.41 29.29 -6.87
CA ALA A 70 -17.68 28.23 -5.91
C ALA A 70 -17.12 26.91 -6.46
N LEU A 71 -16.16 26.34 -5.72
CA LEU A 71 -15.53 25.06 -6.08
C LEU A 71 -16.12 23.96 -5.18
N THR A 72 -16.72 22.95 -5.79
CA THR A 72 -17.27 21.79 -5.08
C THR A 72 -16.48 20.53 -5.41
N LEU A 73 -16.10 19.79 -4.37
CA LEU A 73 -15.46 18.48 -4.49
C LEU A 73 -16.55 17.40 -4.51
N HIS A 74 -16.49 16.54 -5.52
CA HIS A 74 -17.35 15.36 -5.64
C HIS A 74 -16.50 14.11 -5.52
N LEU A 75 -16.93 13.18 -4.69
CA LEU A 75 -16.36 11.85 -4.58
C LEU A 75 -17.24 10.86 -5.36
N MET A 76 -16.67 10.31 -6.43
CA MET A 76 -17.36 9.31 -7.25
C MET A 76 -17.32 7.96 -6.56
N LYS A 77 -18.41 7.19 -6.65
CA LYS A 77 -18.48 5.82 -6.09
C LYS A 77 -17.62 4.84 -6.90
N TYR A 78 -17.22 3.77 -6.27
CA TYR A 78 -16.45 2.71 -6.92
C TYR A 78 -17.33 1.89 -7.86
N LYS A 79 -16.79 1.57 -9.04
CA LYS A 79 -17.44 0.74 -10.05
C LYS A 79 -16.42 -0.25 -10.59
N ALA A 80 -16.67 -1.55 -10.39
CA ALA A 80 -15.72 -2.59 -10.80
C ALA A 80 -15.59 -2.72 -12.32
N ASN A 81 -16.68 -2.47 -13.07
CA ASN A 81 -16.73 -2.42 -14.52
C ASN A 81 -17.92 -1.57 -14.97
N SER A 82 -18.05 -1.30 -16.27
CA SER A 82 -19.10 -0.44 -16.82
C SER A 82 -20.53 -0.88 -16.50
N ASN A 83 -20.74 -2.17 -16.24
CA ASN A 83 -22.07 -2.76 -15.98
C ASN A 83 -22.28 -3.09 -14.49
N ALA A 84 -21.26 -2.90 -13.64
CA ALA A 84 -21.38 -3.15 -12.21
C ALA A 84 -22.16 -2.01 -11.53
N PRO A 85 -22.88 -2.31 -10.44
CA PRO A 85 -23.47 -1.27 -9.61
C PRO A 85 -22.40 -0.39 -9.00
N GLU A 86 -22.75 0.85 -8.74
CA GLU A 86 -21.93 1.78 -7.97
C GLU A 86 -22.03 1.40 -6.49
N VAL A 87 -20.87 1.28 -5.84
CA VAL A 87 -20.78 0.95 -4.41
C VAL A 87 -19.84 1.93 -3.73
N ASP A 88 -20.00 2.08 -2.44
CA ASP A 88 -19.11 2.92 -1.64
C ASP A 88 -17.69 2.34 -1.59
N HIS A 89 -16.72 3.20 -1.34
CA HIS A 89 -15.33 2.76 -1.23
C HIS A 89 -15.12 1.90 -0.01
N THR A 90 -14.63 0.68 -0.20
CA THR A 90 -14.37 -0.27 0.89
C THR A 90 -13.02 0.01 1.52
N ARG A 91 -12.99 0.04 2.84
CA ARG A 91 -11.79 0.08 3.66
C ARG A 91 -11.30 -1.34 3.91
N TYR A 92 -10.00 -1.56 3.84
CA TYR A 92 -9.37 -2.87 4.02
C TYR A 92 -8.42 -2.88 5.21
N GLU A 93 -8.49 -3.96 5.99
CA GLU A 93 -7.56 -4.26 7.07
C GLU A 93 -6.72 -5.48 6.73
N ILE A 94 -5.44 -5.46 7.10
CA ILE A 94 -4.53 -6.58 6.88
C ILE A 94 -4.78 -7.63 7.95
N ARG A 95 -5.30 -8.81 7.55
CA ARG A 95 -5.52 -9.93 8.45
C ARG A 95 -4.22 -10.66 8.74
N ASN A 96 -3.56 -11.17 7.71
CA ASN A 96 -2.32 -11.94 7.83
C ASN A 96 -1.25 -11.42 6.86
N ILE A 97 0.02 -11.58 7.26
CA ILE A 97 1.17 -11.32 6.40
C ILE A 97 1.91 -12.63 6.19
N ASN A 98 1.84 -13.16 4.97
CA ASN A 98 2.45 -14.42 4.58
C ASN A 98 3.77 -14.17 3.84
N TYR A 99 4.84 -14.85 4.26
CA TYR A 99 6.13 -14.83 3.57
C TYR A 99 6.29 -16.11 2.77
N LEU A 100 6.45 -15.97 1.45
CA LEU A 100 6.55 -17.08 0.49
C LEU A 100 7.89 -17.02 -0.22
N SER A 101 8.51 -18.19 -0.42
CA SER A 101 9.69 -18.29 -1.28
C SER A 101 9.27 -18.46 -2.74
N ASN A 102 9.90 -17.73 -3.64
CA ASN A 102 9.65 -17.87 -5.07
C ASN A 102 10.47 -19.01 -5.70
N ASP A 103 11.54 -19.46 -5.04
CA ASP A 103 12.51 -20.44 -5.56
C ASP A 103 12.28 -21.86 -5.01
N SER A 104 11.04 -22.24 -4.69
CA SER A 104 10.60 -23.59 -4.25
C SER A 104 11.19 -24.13 -2.94
N ASP A 105 12.24 -23.53 -2.40
CA ASP A 105 12.89 -23.97 -1.19
C ASP A 105 12.68 -22.98 -0.02
N ARG A 106 13.54 -22.88 0.88
CA ARG A 106 13.41 -22.04 2.09
C ARG A 106 13.78 -20.59 1.80
N ILE A 107 13.06 -19.67 2.46
CA ILE A 107 13.55 -18.28 2.57
C ILE A 107 14.81 -18.32 3.45
N HIS A 108 15.96 -18.03 2.87
CA HIS A 108 17.25 -18.02 3.58
C HIS A 108 17.46 -16.75 4.44
N LEU A 109 16.38 -16.20 4.97
CA LEU A 109 16.39 -15.06 5.88
C LEU A 109 15.78 -15.46 7.22
N ARG A 110 16.33 -14.92 8.30
CA ARG A 110 15.75 -15.08 9.63
C ARG A 110 14.39 -14.39 9.69
N HIS A 111 13.42 -15.01 10.32
CA HIS A 111 12.06 -14.45 10.46
C HIS A 111 12.06 -13.01 11.02
N GLN A 112 12.92 -12.72 11.97
CA GLN A 112 13.07 -11.37 12.54
C GLN A 112 13.48 -10.32 11.48
N VAL A 113 14.29 -10.70 10.50
CA VAL A 113 14.69 -9.80 9.40
C VAL A 113 13.49 -9.49 8.51
N LEU A 114 12.66 -10.51 8.22
CA LEU A 114 11.43 -10.34 7.44
C LEU A 114 10.46 -9.38 8.15
N LEU A 115 10.23 -9.61 9.46
CA LEU A 115 9.38 -8.74 10.27
C LEU A 115 9.90 -7.29 10.33
N ASN A 116 11.20 -7.10 10.49
CA ASN A 116 11.79 -5.76 10.55
C ASN A 116 11.76 -5.03 9.20
N ALA A 117 11.86 -5.77 8.10
CA ALA A 117 11.74 -5.21 6.76
C ALA A 117 10.30 -4.83 6.39
N THR A 118 9.31 -5.48 7.00
CA THR A 118 7.90 -5.27 6.71
C THR A 118 7.34 -4.10 7.52
N ALA A 119 6.95 -3.02 6.85
CA ALA A 119 6.32 -1.86 7.48
C ALA A 119 4.79 -2.03 7.65
N LEU A 120 4.17 -2.92 6.85
CA LEU A 120 2.77 -3.32 7.04
C LEU A 120 2.61 -4.06 8.38
N ARG A 121 1.40 -4.03 8.95
CA ARG A 121 1.11 -4.68 10.24
C ARG A 121 -0.25 -5.37 10.18
N GLU A 122 -0.33 -6.58 10.73
CA GLU A 122 -1.58 -7.31 10.92
C GLU A 122 -2.51 -6.56 11.90
N GLY A 123 -3.81 -6.63 11.66
CA GLY A 123 -4.83 -5.93 12.44
C GLY A 123 -4.81 -4.41 12.26
N ARG A 124 -4.16 -3.90 11.21
CA ARG A 124 -4.12 -2.47 10.90
C ARG A 124 -4.68 -2.21 9.50
N PRO A 125 -5.24 -1.02 9.27
CA PRO A 125 -5.64 -0.62 7.94
C PRO A 125 -4.50 -0.72 6.94
N TYR A 126 -4.83 -1.07 5.71
CA TYR A 126 -3.87 -0.98 4.61
C TYR A 126 -3.30 0.43 4.51
N SER A 127 -2.02 0.55 4.16
CA SER A 127 -1.37 1.82 3.91
C SER A 127 -0.42 1.73 2.73
N ALA A 128 -0.67 2.54 1.70
CA ALA A 128 0.19 2.63 0.52
C ALA A 128 1.62 3.08 0.89
N ALA A 129 1.77 3.98 1.84
CA ALA A 129 3.07 4.42 2.33
C ALA A 129 3.81 3.29 3.08
N ALA A 130 3.10 2.45 3.84
CA ALA A 130 3.70 1.28 4.50
C ALA A 130 4.11 0.22 3.47
N LEU A 131 3.31 0.01 2.42
CA LEU A 131 3.66 -0.86 1.31
C LEU A 131 4.94 -0.40 0.62
N GLN A 132 5.02 0.89 0.27
CA GLN A 132 6.22 1.46 -0.37
C GLN A 132 7.46 1.33 0.53
N ARG A 133 7.31 1.58 1.84
CA ARG A 133 8.40 1.36 2.80
C ARG A 133 8.83 -0.09 2.86
N THR A 134 7.89 -1.03 2.79
CA THR A 134 8.18 -2.46 2.77
C THR A 134 9.02 -2.82 1.54
N TYR A 135 8.63 -2.38 0.35
CA TYR A 135 9.43 -2.58 -0.86
C TYR A 135 10.84 -1.99 -0.73
N ASN A 136 10.96 -0.75 -0.26
CA ASN A 136 12.24 -0.08 -0.07
C ASN A 136 13.14 -0.79 0.95
N ASN A 137 12.56 -1.32 2.03
CA ASN A 137 13.31 -2.05 3.05
C ASN A 137 13.84 -3.37 2.49
N PHE A 138 13.02 -4.15 1.79
CA PHE A 138 13.48 -5.39 1.16
C PHE A 138 14.53 -5.14 0.08
N ALA A 139 14.38 -4.08 -0.72
CA ALA A 139 15.35 -3.72 -1.76
C ALA A 139 16.75 -3.36 -1.20
N ARG A 140 16.83 -2.94 0.07
CA ARG A 140 18.11 -2.65 0.74
C ARG A 140 18.81 -3.90 1.27
N LEU A 141 18.12 -5.04 1.33
CA LEU A 141 18.71 -6.29 1.80
C LEU A 141 19.51 -6.94 0.67
N GLN A 142 20.83 -7.00 0.79
CA GLN A 142 21.71 -7.60 -0.22
C GLN A 142 21.39 -9.08 -0.53
N ALA A 143 20.82 -9.78 0.45
CA ALA A 143 20.41 -11.17 0.31
C ALA A 143 19.12 -11.34 -0.54
N VAL A 144 18.36 -10.27 -0.75
CA VAL A 144 17.10 -10.30 -1.52
C VAL A 144 17.38 -9.89 -2.96
N LYS A 145 17.01 -10.77 -3.89
CA LYS A 145 17.09 -10.53 -5.33
C LYS A 145 15.85 -9.87 -5.87
N TYR A 146 14.70 -10.32 -5.40
CA TYR A 146 13.40 -9.85 -5.88
C TYR A 146 12.33 -9.98 -4.79
N THR A 147 11.43 -9.01 -4.73
CA THR A 147 10.26 -9.02 -3.84
C THR A 147 9.01 -8.68 -4.64
N ASN A 148 7.98 -9.49 -4.50
CA ASN A 148 6.64 -9.21 -5.02
C ASN A 148 5.65 -9.25 -3.86
N ILE A 149 4.79 -8.22 -3.76
CA ILE A 149 3.78 -8.13 -2.72
C ILE A 149 2.41 -8.11 -3.41
N SER A 150 1.60 -9.08 -3.07
CA SER A 150 0.23 -9.21 -3.57
C SER A 150 -0.76 -9.27 -2.42
N PHE A 151 -1.99 -8.84 -2.68
CA PHE A 151 -3.07 -8.86 -1.71
C PHE A 151 -4.18 -9.77 -2.22
N SER A 152 -4.76 -10.56 -1.33
CA SER A 152 -5.93 -11.38 -1.60
C SER A 152 -7.04 -11.02 -0.62
N GLU A 153 -8.21 -10.70 -1.16
CA GLU A 153 -9.38 -10.44 -0.32
C GLU A 153 -9.84 -11.75 0.32
N VAL A 154 -10.19 -11.65 1.59
CA VAL A 154 -10.78 -12.77 2.31
C VAL A 154 -12.29 -12.71 2.06
N PRO A 155 -12.89 -13.77 1.49
CA PRO A 155 -14.33 -13.84 1.37
C PRO A 155 -14.96 -13.68 2.77
N ASP A 156 -15.96 -12.84 2.88
CA ASP A 156 -16.76 -12.69 4.11
C ASP A 156 -17.49 -14.02 4.43
N SER A 157 -16.75 -14.97 5.00
CA SER A 157 -17.32 -16.28 5.39
C SER A 157 -18.07 -16.24 6.71
N ASN A 158 -18.16 -15.11 7.40
CA ASN A 158 -18.82 -14.97 8.67
C ASN A 158 -19.51 -13.62 8.84
N GLN A 159 -20.48 -13.29 7.99
CA GLN A 159 -21.64 -12.54 8.47
C GLN A 159 -22.57 -13.55 9.18
N VAL A 160 -22.09 -14.17 10.24
CA VAL A 160 -22.97 -14.86 11.17
C VAL A 160 -23.57 -13.79 12.05
N THR A 161 -24.79 -13.42 11.73
CA THR A 161 -25.70 -12.68 12.56
C THR A 161 -25.88 -13.41 13.91
N GLU A 162 -25.08 -13.05 14.91
CA GLU A 162 -25.54 -13.23 16.29
C GLU A 162 -26.51 -12.07 16.54
N ASN A 163 -27.80 -12.43 16.63
CA ASN A 163 -28.92 -11.54 16.94
C ASN A 163 -29.46 -10.58 15.85
N GLY A 164 -29.41 -10.93 14.56
CA GLY A 164 -30.24 -10.22 13.57
C GLY A 164 -29.90 -8.73 13.35
N MET A 165 -28.80 -8.23 13.87
CA MET A 165 -28.22 -6.97 13.51
C MET A 165 -27.10 -7.23 12.50
N GLU A 166 -27.27 -6.77 11.27
CA GLU A 166 -26.17 -6.59 10.34
C GLU A 166 -25.18 -5.63 11.00
N ILE A 167 -24.08 -6.16 11.52
CA ILE A 167 -22.93 -5.34 11.84
C ILE A 167 -22.34 -5.00 10.47
N ASP A 168 -22.68 -3.83 9.97
CA ASP A 168 -22.06 -3.23 8.81
C ASP A 168 -20.57 -3.06 9.13
N SER A 169 -19.80 -4.13 8.90
CA SER A 169 -18.36 -4.06 9.08
C SER A 169 -17.81 -3.24 7.93
N ILE A 170 -17.63 -1.96 8.19
CA ILE A 170 -17.11 -0.91 7.32
C ILE A 170 -15.74 -1.29 6.72
N SER A 171 -15.09 -2.33 7.24
CA SER A 171 -13.80 -2.80 6.75
C SER A 171 -13.82 -4.28 6.35
N ARG A 172 -13.33 -4.57 5.13
CA ARG A 172 -13.05 -5.92 4.67
C ARG A 172 -11.63 -6.34 5.03
N GLN A 173 -11.44 -7.65 5.21
CA GLN A 173 -10.13 -8.21 5.49
C GLN A 173 -9.39 -8.61 4.22
N MET A 174 -8.07 -8.43 4.22
CA MET A 174 -7.19 -8.91 3.16
C MET A 174 -5.94 -9.57 3.73
N ASP A 175 -5.43 -10.58 3.05
CA ASP A 175 -4.14 -11.19 3.33
C ASP A 175 -3.07 -10.58 2.44
N CYS A 176 -1.92 -10.25 3.03
CA CYS A 176 -0.74 -9.75 2.33
C CYS A 176 0.23 -10.90 2.10
N ASN A 177 0.53 -11.20 0.83
CA ASN A 177 1.47 -12.25 0.45
C ASN A 177 2.75 -11.61 -0.08
N ILE A 178 3.85 -11.78 0.65
CA ILE A 178 5.18 -11.26 0.32
C ILE A 178 6.00 -12.41 -0.23
N GLN A 179 6.17 -12.45 -1.56
CA GLN A 179 7.00 -13.41 -2.25
C GLN A 179 8.43 -12.87 -2.35
N ILE A 180 9.39 -13.65 -1.89
CA ILE A 180 10.79 -13.24 -1.81
C ILE A 180 11.65 -14.27 -2.54
N SER A 181 12.48 -13.78 -3.46
CA SER A 181 13.58 -14.54 -4.05
C SER A 181 14.89 -14.07 -3.42
N THR A 182 15.67 -15.01 -2.89
CA THR A 182 16.96 -14.72 -2.25
C THR A 182 18.12 -15.07 -3.18
N ASN A 183 19.23 -14.37 -3.04
CA ASN A 183 20.49 -14.76 -3.69
C ASN A 183 20.94 -16.11 -3.13
N LYS A 184 21.51 -16.96 -3.99
CA LYS A 184 22.12 -18.20 -3.54
C LYS A 184 23.24 -17.88 -2.56
N PRO A 185 23.38 -18.63 -1.44
CA PRO A 185 24.50 -18.45 -0.53
C PRO A 185 25.81 -18.67 -1.29
N SER A 186 26.77 -17.74 -1.13
CA SER A 186 28.09 -17.88 -1.76
C SER A 186 28.78 -19.13 -1.22
N THR A 187 29.15 -20.04 -2.09
CA THR A 187 29.96 -21.21 -1.73
C THR A 187 31.43 -20.79 -1.80
N ILE A 188 32.10 -20.76 -0.68
CA ILE A 188 33.57 -20.61 -0.66
C ILE A 188 34.15 -21.99 -0.88
N ALA A 189 34.72 -22.23 -2.07
CA ALA A 189 35.50 -23.45 -2.36
C ALA A 189 36.94 -23.18 -1.91
N PHE A 190 37.41 -23.91 -0.91
CA PHE A 190 38.82 -24.00 -0.55
C PHE A 190 39.44 -25.09 -1.45
N GLN A 191 40.30 -24.70 -2.36
CA GLN A 191 41.16 -25.64 -3.10
C GLN A 191 42.59 -25.50 -2.56
N PRO A 192 43.06 -26.37 -1.65
CA PRO A 192 44.46 -26.39 -1.29
C PRO A 192 45.27 -27.00 -2.47
N GLU A 193 46.09 -26.20 -3.11
CA GLU A 193 47.04 -26.64 -4.09
C GLU A 193 48.39 -26.89 -3.43
N GLY A 194 48.83 -28.14 -3.44
CA GLY A 194 50.17 -28.50 -2.99
C GLY A 194 51.08 -28.70 -4.22
N THR A 195 52.09 -27.84 -4.38
CA THR A 195 53.16 -28.03 -5.38
C THR A 195 54.34 -28.69 -4.74
N ASN A 196 54.71 -29.86 -5.24
CA ASN A 196 55.93 -30.55 -4.84
C ASN A 196 57.02 -30.29 -5.88
N THR A 197 57.86 -29.31 -5.67
CA THR A 197 59.05 -29.08 -6.47
C THR A 197 60.23 -29.58 -5.71
N ALA A 198 60.95 -30.55 -6.27
CA ALA A 198 62.19 -31.19 -5.80
C ALA A 198 62.89 -30.50 -4.60
N GLY A 199 62.39 -30.71 -3.37
CA GLY A 199 63.03 -30.30 -2.13
C GLY A 199 62.34 -29.14 -1.39
N ASP A 200 61.34 -28.46 -1.94
CA ASP A 200 60.60 -27.41 -1.24
C ASP A 200 59.11 -27.71 -1.27
N LEU A 201 58.51 -27.76 -0.06
CA LEU A 201 57.07 -27.89 0.17
C LEU A 201 56.48 -26.46 0.30
N GLY A 202 55.86 -25.95 -0.72
CA GLY A 202 55.11 -24.72 -0.66
C GLY A 202 53.59 -25.00 -0.57
N ALA A 203 52.92 -24.46 0.40
CA ALA A 203 51.47 -24.45 0.50
C ALA A 203 50.97 -23.03 0.23
N ALA A 204 50.07 -22.88 -0.76
CA ALA A 204 49.34 -21.63 -1.00
C ALA A 204 47.86 -21.85 -0.58
N ALA A 205 47.31 -20.87 0.13
CA ALA A 205 45.93 -20.83 0.56
C ALA A 205 45.17 -19.73 -0.17
#